data_40e1e967f88de102dd539b3f8b61eb7c
#
_entry.id   40e1e967f88de102dd539b3f8b61eb7c
#
_cell.length_a   1.000
_cell.length_b   1.000
_cell.length_c   1.000
_cell.angle_alpha   90.00
_cell.angle_beta   90.00
_cell.angle_gamma   90.00
#
_symmetry.space_group_name_H-M   'P 1'
#
loop_
_entity.id
_entity.type
_entity.pdbx_description
1 polymer ?
#
loop_
_entity_poly.entity_id
_entity_poly.type
_entity_poly.pdbx_seq_one_letter_code
_entity_poly.pdbx_strand_id
1 'polypeptide(L)'
;MDSTDILRFRATIGINNINPYVLVSARDAQRLKQGWRRPMPVRVRVNGVPEAWWRINLMPLGDGSFYLYLHAEVRKAAASQVGDAVDVELAFDDGYRSGPVHPMPPEFSAALESNPVARQAWEALIPSLQKEILRYFQQVKSAEAKARHLERAMYVLSGGQSRFMARSWSGGQVS
;
A
#
# COMPACT_ATOMS: atom_id res chain seq x y z
N MET A 1 -10.36 7.73 -23.18
CA MET A 1 -9.06 8.35 -22.95
C MET A 1 -9.12 9.30 -21.80
N ASP A 2 -8.64 8.83 -20.72
CA ASP A 2 -8.78 9.56 -19.50
C ASP A 2 -7.73 10.64 -19.42
N SER A 3 -8.15 11.87 -19.71
CA SER A 3 -7.36 12.99 -19.27
C SER A 3 -7.36 12.92 -17.74
N THR A 4 -6.33 12.34 -17.19
CA THR A 4 -6.12 12.35 -15.75
C THR A 4 -6.05 13.81 -15.34
N ASP A 5 -7.07 14.28 -14.63
CA ASP A 5 -7.10 15.64 -14.13
C ASP A 5 -5.92 15.82 -13.18
N ILE A 6 -4.98 16.64 -13.59
CA ILE A 6 -3.83 16.98 -12.76
C ILE A 6 -4.23 18.14 -11.86
N LEU A 7 -4.18 17.87 -10.54
CA LEU A 7 -4.37 18.88 -9.54
C LEU A 7 -3.04 19.61 -9.33
N ARG A 8 -3.06 20.94 -9.40
CA ARG A 8 -1.88 21.78 -9.16
C ARG A 8 -2.16 22.74 -8.04
N PHE A 9 -1.23 22.84 -7.11
CA PHE A 9 -1.31 23.79 -6.03
C PHE A 9 0.09 24.10 -5.47
N ARG A 10 0.18 25.21 -4.74
CA ARG A 10 1.41 25.61 -4.05
C ARG A 10 1.21 25.43 -2.55
N ALA A 11 2.20 24.84 -1.88
CA ALA A 11 2.15 24.57 -0.45
C ALA A 11 3.50 24.72 0.20
N THR A 12 3.50 25.01 1.50
CA THR A 12 4.71 25.07 2.31
C THR A 12 4.94 23.71 2.97
N ILE A 13 6.16 23.20 2.90
CA ILE A 13 6.53 21.94 3.53
C ILE A 13 6.54 22.13 5.04
N GLY A 14 5.64 21.42 5.73
CA GLY A 14 5.62 21.32 7.19
C GLY A 14 6.29 20.04 7.68
N ILE A 15 6.26 19.84 8.98
CA ILE A 15 6.76 18.63 9.61
C ILE A 15 5.74 18.06 10.58
N ASN A 16 5.49 16.76 10.49
CA ASN A 16 4.65 16.01 11.41
C ASN A 16 5.56 15.00 12.11
N ASN A 17 5.89 15.25 13.37
CA ASN A 17 6.96 14.58 14.11
C ASN A 17 8.28 14.72 13.36
N ILE A 18 8.79 13.68 12.73
CA ILE A 18 10.02 13.70 11.95
C ILE A 18 9.75 13.66 10.43
N ASN A 19 8.50 13.65 10.01
CA ASN A 19 8.11 13.42 8.62
C ASN A 19 7.70 14.74 7.94
N PRO A 20 8.51 15.24 6.98
CA PRO A 20 8.10 16.39 6.17
C PRO A 20 6.89 16.06 5.31
N TYR A 21 5.96 17.01 5.19
CA TYR A 21 4.72 16.83 4.44
C TYR A 21 4.23 18.13 3.82
N VAL A 22 3.35 18.02 2.84
CA VAL A 22 2.44 19.09 2.44
C VAL A 22 1.00 18.63 2.68
N LEU A 23 0.14 19.59 3.01
CA LEU A 23 -1.27 19.28 3.25
C LEU A 23 -2.03 19.32 1.92
N VAL A 24 -2.83 18.28 1.67
CA VAL A 24 -3.82 18.25 0.59
C VAL A 24 -5.17 18.52 1.25
N SER A 25 -5.77 19.67 0.92
CA SER A 25 -7.04 20.06 1.53
C SER A 25 -8.16 19.08 1.17
N ALA A 26 -9.21 19.04 1.99
CA ALA A 26 -10.39 18.22 1.71
C ALA A 26 -11.00 18.56 0.34
N ARG A 27 -11.03 19.85 -0.01
CA ARG A 27 -11.52 20.32 -1.32
C ARG A 27 -10.70 19.73 -2.46
N ASP A 28 -9.37 19.78 -2.35
CA ASP A 28 -8.47 19.26 -3.38
C ASP A 28 -8.53 17.74 -3.47
N ALA A 29 -8.66 17.06 -2.33
CA ALA A 29 -8.81 15.61 -2.27
C ALA A 29 -10.09 15.15 -3.00
N GLN A 30 -11.20 15.89 -2.84
CA GLN A 30 -12.44 15.60 -3.57
C GLN A 30 -12.28 15.75 -5.08
N ARG A 31 -11.43 16.67 -5.53
CA ARG A 31 -11.12 16.83 -6.96
C ARG A 31 -10.29 15.68 -7.51
N LEU A 32 -9.42 15.07 -6.68
CA LEU A 32 -8.65 13.90 -7.08
C LEU A 32 -9.53 12.65 -7.16
N LYS A 33 -10.29 12.39 -6.10
CA LYS A 33 -11.24 11.27 -6.07
C LYS A 33 -12.34 11.55 -5.04
N GLN A 34 -13.52 11.77 -5.52
CA GLN A 34 -14.67 12.09 -4.67
C GLN A 34 -15.00 10.93 -3.72
N GLY A 35 -15.24 11.25 -2.45
CA GLY A 35 -15.68 10.28 -1.46
C GLY A 35 -14.62 9.33 -0.92
N TRP A 36 -13.36 9.52 -1.29
CA TRP A 36 -12.28 8.63 -0.85
C TRP A 36 -11.88 8.95 0.59
N ARG A 37 -11.80 7.93 1.47
CA ARG A 37 -11.56 8.10 2.91
C ARG A 37 -10.37 7.31 3.45
N ARG A 38 -9.74 6.49 2.64
CA ARG A 38 -8.60 5.64 2.99
C ARG A 38 -7.32 6.18 2.35
N PRO A 39 -6.13 5.60 2.60
CA PRO A 39 -4.94 6.02 1.88
C PRO A 39 -5.19 6.08 0.38
N MET A 40 -4.87 7.22 -0.22
CA MET A 40 -5.21 7.50 -1.61
C MET A 40 -3.98 7.33 -2.50
N PRO A 41 -3.99 6.39 -3.45
CA PRO A 41 -2.87 6.24 -4.37
C PRO A 41 -2.84 7.39 -5.38
N VAL A 42 -1.72 8.07 -5.45
CA VAL A 42 -1.52 9.20 -6.36
C VAL A 42 -0.16 9.13 -7.03
N ARG A 43 -0.05 9.83 -8.15
CA ARG A 43 1.21 10.16 -8.78
C ARG A 43 1.54 11.61 -8.46
N VAL A 44 2.81 11.89 -8.17
CA VAL A 44 3.26 13.17 -7.59
C VAL A 44 4.45 13.72 -8.36
N ARG A 45 4.44 15.02 -8.57
CA ARG A 45 5.61 15.82 -8.95
C ARG A 45 5.69 17.01 -8.02
N VAL A 46 6.89 17.35 -7.63
CA VAL A 46 7.17 18.51 -6.79
C VAL A 46 8.18 19.40 -7.52
N ASN A 47 7.84 20.67 -7.73
CA ASN A 47 8.63 21.60 -8.53
C ASN A 47 8.96 21.08 -9.93
N GLY A 48 8.01 20.33 -10.53
CA GLY A 48 8.16 19.76 -11.87
C GLY A 48 9.03 18.50 -11.96
N VAL A 49 9.47 17.93 -10.84
CA VAL A 49 10.32 16.74 -10.79
C VAL A 49 9.70 15.65 -9.93
N PRO A 50 9.96 14.38 -10.21
CA PRO A 50 10.71 13.84 -11.36
C PRO A 50 9.87 13.86 -12.64
N GLU A 51 10.54 13.75 -13.78
CA GLU A 51 9.84 13.64 -15.06
C GLU A 51 8.90 12.42 -15.10
N ALA A 52 9.36 11.29 -14.54
CA ALA A 52 8.58 10.06 -14.38
C ALA A 52 7.87 10.01 -13.03
N TRP A 53 6.89 10.78 -12.80
CA TRP A 53 6.08 10.94 -11.58
C TRP A 53 6.29 9.87 -10.49
N TRP A 54 6.41 10.29 -9.21
CA TRP A 54 6.46 9.39 -8.07
C TRP A 54 5.09 8.79 -7.78
N ARG A 55 5.06 7.49 -7.44
CA ARG A 55 3.86 6.84 -6.92
C ARG A 55 3.92 6.85 -5.40
N ILE A 56 2.89 7.37 -4.75
CA ILE A 56 2.82 7.50 -3.30
C ILE A 56 1.37 7.46 -2.84
N ASN A 57 1.15 7.11 -1.58
CA ASN A 57 -0.17 7.18 -0.97
C ASN A 57 -0.30 8.44 -0.13
N LEU A 58 -1.36 9.21 -0.35
CA LEU A 58 -1.78 10.24 0.58
C LEU A 58 -2.37 9.60 1.82
N MET A 59 -2.04 10.12 3.00
CA MET A 59 -2.50 9.55 4.26
C MET A 59 -3.63 10.39 4.85
N PRO A 60 -4.81 9.80 5.14
CA PRO A 60 -5.96 10.57 5.60
C PRO A 60 -5.78 11.09 7.02
N LEU A 61 -6.24 12.35 7.26
CA LEU A 61 -6.31 12.92 8.60
C LEU A 61 -7.59 12.55 9.34
N GLY A 62 -8.62 12.12 8.62
CA GLY A 62 -9.93 11.80 9.18
C GLY A 62 -10.99 12.90 8.97
N ASP A 63 -10.59 14.09 8.55
CA ASP A 63 -11.49 15.24 8.29
C ASP A 63 -11.73 15.47 6.79
N GLY A 64 -11.25 14.57 5.94
CA GLY A 64 -11.32 14.69 4.48
C GLY A 64 -10.06 15.24 3.83
N SER A 65 -9.13 15.78 4.61
CA SER A 65 -7.80 16.19 4.13
C SER A 65 -6.80 15.06 4.24
N PHE A 66 -5.64 15.24 3.60
CA PHE A 66 -4.61 14.20 3.54
C PHE A 66 -3.22 14.82 3.73
N TYR A 67 -2.32 14.04 4.32
CA TYR A 67 -0.89 14.32 4.29
C TYR A 67 -0.27 13.74 3.02
N LEU A 68 0.51 14.56 2.33
CA LEU A 68 1.46 14.09 1.32
C LEU A 68 2.84 14.12 1.96
N TYR A 69 3.34 12.97 2.42
CA TYR A 69 4.67 12.89 2.99
C TYR A 69 5.72 12.94 1.90
N LEU A 70 6.71 13.82 2.08
CA LEU A 70 7.78 14.02 1.11
C LEU A 70 9.05 13.31 1.59
N HIS A 71 9.31 12.13 1.02
CA HIS A 71 10.51 11.36 1.33
C HIS A 71 11.78 12.14 0.91
N ALA A 72 12.91 11.80 1.53
CA ALA A 72 14.17 12.49 1.28
C ALA A 72 14.54 12.56 -0.20
N GLU A 73 14.28 11.49 -0.95
CA GLU A 73 14.55 11.45 -2.39
C GLU A 73 13.74 12.49 -3.18
N VAL A 74 12.46 12.64 -2.83
CA VAL A 74 11.57 13.62 -3.47
C VAL A 74 12.04 15.03 -3.17
N ARG A 75 12.36 15.33 -1.90
CA ARG A 75 12.85 16.64 -1.48
C ARG A 75 14.20 16.99 -2.12
N LYS A 76 15.10 16.02 -2.20
CA LYS A 76 16.41 16.20 -2.86
C LYS A 76 16.24 16.49 -4.35
N ALA A 77 15.40 15.72 -5.05
CA ALA A 77 15.13 15.96 -6.47
C ALA A 77 14.51 17.33 -6.72
N ALA A 78 13.62 17.78 -5.83
CA ALA A 78 12.94 19.06 -5.92
C ALA A 78 13.78 20.24 -5.33
N ALA A 79 14.98 19.97 -4.84
CA ALA A 79 15.84 20.95 -4.16
C ALA A 79 15.07 21.71 -3.06
N SER A 80 14.33 20.99 -2.22
CA SER A 80 13.44 21.59 -1.22
C SER A 80 13.63 20.98 0.17
N GLN A 81 13.25 21.75 1.18
CA GLN A 81 13.32 21.34 2.58
C GLN A 81 12.14 21.91 3.37
N VAL A 82 12.01 21.49 4.63
CA VAL A 82 10.97 22.00 5.54
C VAL A 82 11.03 23.53 5.59
N GLY A 83 9.88 24.17 5.45
CA GLY A 83 9.75 25.62 5.39
C GLY A 83 9.70 26.19 3.99
N ASP A 84 10.12 25.44 2.97
CA ASP A 84 10.07 25.90 1.59
C ASP A 84 8.66 25.80 1.01
N ALA A 85 8.28 26.76 0.17
CA ALA A 85 7.09 26.68 -0.64
C ALA A 85 7.43 25.89 -1.92
N VAL A 86 6.58 24.93 -2.28
CA VAL A 86 6.78 24.08 -3.44
C VAL A 86 5.53 24.05 -4.31
N ASP A 87 5.71 23.84 -5.60
CA ASP A 87 4.63 23.59 -6.53
C ASP A 87 4.37 22.08 -6.59
N VAL A 88 3.14 21.67 -6.30
CA VAL A 88 2.75 20.27 -6.23
C VAL A 88 1.81 19.94 -7.37
N GLU A 89 2.09 18.85 -8.05
CA GLU A 89 1.20 18.27 -9.05
C GLU A 89 0.81 16.87 -8.59
N LEU A 90 -0.48 16.60 -8.54
CA LEU A 90 -1.05 15.32 -8.13
C LEU A 90 -2.02 14.80 -9.18
N ALA A 91 -1.99 13.50 -9.39
CA ALA A 91 -3.00 12.80 -10.19
C ALA A 91 -3.39 11.51 -9.48
N PHE A 92 -4.68 11.20 -9.45
CA PHE A 92 -5.14 9.93 -8.90
C PHE A 92 -4.57 8.77 -9.72
N ASP A 93 -4.05 7.74 -9.05
CA ASP A 93 -3.41 6.61 -9.72
C ASP A 93 -4.36 5.41 -9.80
N ASP A 94 -5.13 5.32 -10.87
CA ASP A 94 -6.07 4.23 -11.11
C ASP A 94 -5.36 2.88 -11.32
N GLY A 95 -4.12 2.91 -11.76
CA GLY A 95 -3.33 1.71 -12.03
C GLY A 95 -2.55 1.19 -10.83
N TYR A 96 -2.63 1.90 -9.69
CA TYR A 96 -1.85 1.51 -8.52
C TYR A 96 -2.40 0.25 -7.87
N ARG A 97 -1.53 -0.72 -7.70
CA ARG A 97 -1.78 -1.90 -6.88
C ARG A 97 -0.82 -1.86 -5.70
N SER A 98 -1.36 -1.85 -4.49
CA SER A 98 -0.59 -1.53 -3.28
C SER A 98 0.64 -2.42 -3.09
N GLY A 99 1.83 -1.84 -3.27
CA GLY A 99 3.14 -2.44 -3.06
C GLY A 99 3.55 -3.44 -4.14
N PRO A 100 4.75 -4.02 -4.00
CA PRO A 100 5.23 -5.01 -4.95
C PRO A 100 4.32 -6.22 -4.98
N VAL A 101 4.00 -6.70 -6.19
CA VAL A 101 3.22 -7.91 -6.38
C VAL A 101 4.16 -9.09 -6.21
N HIS A 102 3.92 -9.91 -5.20
CA HIS A 102 4.66 -11.15 -5.01
C HIS A 102 3.98 -12.26 -5.79
N PRO A 103 4.74 -13.09 -6.51
CA PRO A 103 4.14 -14.18 -7.28
C PRO A 103 3.50 -15.22 -6.35
N MET A 104 2.41 -15.80 -6.81
CA MET A 104 1.76 -16.92 -6.14
C MET A 104 2.60 -18.18 -6.37
N PRO A 105 3.14 -18.84 -5.32
CA PRO A 105 3.87 -20.10 -5.50
C PRO A 105 2.95 -21.17 -6.10
N PRO A 106 3.41 -21.95 -7.09
CA PRO A 106 2.58 -23.00 -7.68
C PRO A 106 2.06 -24.01 -6.67
N GLU A 107 2.85 -24.37 -5.67
CA GLU A 107 2.47 -25.30 -4.61
C GLU A 107 1.34 -24.75 -3.75
N PHE A 108 1.38 -23.44 -3.44
CA PHE A 108 0.32 -22.79 -2.68
C PHE A 108 -0.97 -22.70 -3.51
N SER A 109 -0.86 -22.31 -4.76
CA SER A 109 -2.00 -22.24 -5.66
C SER A 109 -2.68 -23.62 -5.78
N ALA A 110 -1.92 -24.69 -5.99
CA ALA A 110 -2.43 -26.05 -6.09
C ALA A 110 -3.12 -26.50 -4.79
N ALA A 111 -2.51 -26.17 -3.63
CA ALA A 111 -3.07 -26.51 -2.34
C ALA A 111 -4.41 -25.79 -2.09
N LEU A 112 -4.53 -24.53 -2.48
CA LEU A 112 -5.78 -23.77 -2.36
C LEU A 112 -6.85 -24.33 -3.28
N GLU A 113 -6.51 -24.74 -4.50
CA GLU A 113 -7.46 -25.37 -5.42
C GLU A 113 -8.00 -26.68 -4.88
N SER A 114 -7.18 -27.44 -4.15
CA SER A 114 -7.55 -28.71 -3.55
C SER A 114 -8.33 -28.58 -2.25
N ASN A 115 -8.42 -27.39 -1.68
CA ASN A 115 -9.08 -27.15 -0.39
C ASN A 115 -10.00 -25.93 -0.47
N PRO A 116 -11.30 -26.15 -0.76
CA PRO A 116 -12.26 -25.05 -0.91
C PRO A 116 -12.38 -24.15 0.33
N VAL A 117 -12.24 -24.70 1.54
CA VAL A 117 -12.32 -23.93 2.78
C VAL A 117 -11.15 -22.96 2.88
N ALA A 118 -9.94 -23.44 2.64
CA ALA A 118 -8.74 -22.62 2.66
C ALA A 118 -8.76 -21.56 1.54
N ARG A 119 -9.22 -21.93 0.36
CA ARG A 119 -9.36 -21.01 -0.77
C ARG A 119 -10.32 -19.87 -0.44
N GLN A 120 -11.46 -20.17 0.13
CA GLN A 120 -12.44 -19.16 0.52
C GLN A 120 -11.87 -18.21 1.58
N ALA A 121 -11.18 -18.74 2.59
CA ALA A 121 -10.51 -17.95 3.60
C ALA A 121 -9.42 -17.04 3.00
N TRP A 122 -8.63 -17.57 2.06
CA TRP A 122 -7.61 -16.80 1.34
C TRP A 122 -8.23 -15.61 0.58
N GLU A 123 -9.29 -15.86 -0.17
CA GLU A 123 -9.97 -14.83 -0.94
C GLU A 123 -10.61 -13.76 -0.05
N ALA A 124 -10.98 -14.11 1.18
CA ALA A 124 -11.56 -13.19 2.15
C ALA A 124 -10.52 -12.36 2.91
N LEU A 125 -9.24 -12.71 2.82
CA LEU A 125 -8.18 -11.94 3.50
C LEU A 125 -8.05 -10.55 2.89
N ILE A 126 -7.77 -9.57 3.76
CA ILE A 126 -7.40 -8.23 3.29
C ILE A 126 -6.09 -8.30 2.50
N PRO A 127 -5.92 -7.43 1.48
CA PRO A 127 -4.73 -7.50 0.60
C PRO A 127 -3.39 -7.45 1.32
N SER A 128 -3.27 -6.71 2.42
CA SER A 128 -2.03 -6.63 3.19
C SER A 128 -1.61 -7.97 3.79
N LEU A 129 -2.57 -8.78 4.26
CA LEU A 129 -2.30 -10.12 4.79
C LEU A 129 -1.91 -11.09 3.69
N GLN A 130 -2.59 -11.03 2.54
CA GLN A 130 -2.23 -11.83 1.37
C GLN A 130 -0.78 -11.55 0.95
N LYS A 131 -0.41 -10.28 0.87
CA LYS A 131 0.97 -9.86 0.54
C LYS A 131 1.98 -10.37 1.55
N GLU A 132 1.65 -10.30 2.84
CA GLU A 132 2.54 -10.74 3.90
C GLU A 132 2.85 -12.25 3.78
N ILE A 133 1.83 -13.06 3.52
CA ILE A 133 1.98 -14.50 3.31
C ILE A 133 2.85 -14.79 2.08
N LEU A 134 2.56 -14.13 0.96
CA LEU A 134 3.30 -14.33 -0.29
C LEU A 134 4.75 -13.85 -0.17
N ARG A 135 4.96 -12.71 0.48
CA ARG A 135 6.31 -12.20 0.72
C ARG A 135 7.16 -13.19 1.52
N TYR A 136 6.57 -13.83 2.52
CA TYR A 136 7.29 -14.80 3.34
C TYR A 136 7.73 -16.00 2.51
N PHE A 137 6.91 -16.47 1.57
CA PHE A 137 7.33 -17.54 0.65
C PHE A 137 8.59 -17.18 -0.14
N GLN A 138 8.75 -15.91 -0.50
CA GLN A 138 9.94 -15.45 -1.22
C GLN A 138 11.17 -15.32 -0.32
N GLN A 139 10.96 -14.98 0.95
CA GLN A 139 12.05 -14.78 1.89
C GLN A 139 12.67 -16.08 2.38
N VAL A 140 11.90 -17.15 2.49
CA VAL A 140 12.43 -18.45 2.90
C VAL A 140 13.21 -19.09 1.76
N LYS A 141 14.42 -19.53 2.05
CA LYS A 141 15.35 -20.03 1.03
C LYS A 141 15.35 -21.54 0.88
N SER A 142 15.15 -22.29 1.99
CA SER A 142 15.18 -23.74 1.93
C SER A 142 13.82 -24.32 1.52
N ALA A 143 13.85 -25.46 0.81
CA ALA A 143 12.65 -26.18 0.45
C ALA A 143 11.87 -26.64 1.69
N GLU A 144 12.56 -27.01 2.77
CA GLU A 144 11.94 -27.43 4.02
C GLU A 144 11.18 -26.28 4.69
N ALA A 145 11.78 -25.07 4.71
CA ALA A 145 11.13 -23.89 5.29
C ALA A 145 9.92 -23.48 4.47
N LYS A 146 9.99 -23.57 3.15
CA LYS A 146 8.84 -23.31 2.27
C LYS A 146 7.71 -24.31 2.52
N ALA A 147 8.03 -25.58 2.66
CA ALA A 147 7.05 -26.62 2.97
C ALA A 147 6.37 -26.39 4.32
N ARG A 148 7.12 -26.00 5.34
CA ARG A 148 6.56 -25.67 6.67
C ARG A 148 5.66 -24.44 6.60
N HIS A 149 6.06 -23.43 5.85
CA HIS A 149 5.24 -22.22 5.68
C HIS A 149 3.94 -22.55 4.96
N LEU A 150 4.02 -23.35 3.91
CA LEU A 150 2.84 -23.83 3.17
C LEU A 150 1.88 -24.60 4.08
N GLU A 151 2.41 -25.53 4.86
CA GLU A 151 1.60 -26.36 5.76
C GLU A 151 0.88 -25.50 6.79
N ARG A 152 1.59 -24.55 7.41
CA ARG A 152 0.99 -23.63 8.39
C ARG A 152 -0.04 -22.70 7.78
N ALA A 153 0.26 -22.15 6.60
CA ALA A 153 -0.70 -21.30 5.89
C ALA A 153 -1.99 -22.05 5.61
N MET A 154 -1.88 -23.28 5.09
CA MET A 154 -3.05 -24.11 4.81
C MET A 154 -3.78 -24.49 6.08
N TYR A 155 -3.09 -24.78 7.16
CA TYR A 155 -3.70 -25.09 8.44
C TYR A 155 -4.57 -23.96 8.97
N VAL A 156 -4.03 -22.73 9.04
CA VAL A 156 -4.78 -21.59 9.55
C VAL A 156 -5.89 -21.14 8.61
N LEU A 157 -5.70 -21.26 7.31
CA LEU A 157 -6.73 -20.93 6.32
C LEU A 157 -7.87 -21.96 6.32
N SER A 158 -7.58 -23.19 6.69
CA SER A 158 -8.60 -24.26 6.80
C SER A 158 -9.40 -24.19 8.11
N GLY A 159 -9.19 -23.16 8.92
CA GLY A 159 -9.91 -22.97 10.19
C GLY A 159 -9.12 -23.41 11.42
N GLY A 160 -7.86 -23.81 11.27
CA GLY A 160 -7.00 -24.18 12.41
C GLY A 160 -6.68 -23.00 13.31
N GLN A 161 -6.61 -23.26 14.61
CA GLN A 161 -6.20 -22.27 15.59
C GLN A 161 -4.70 -22.38 15.84
N SER A 162 -3.96 -21.36 15.46
CA SER A 162 -2.51 -21.35 15.64
C SER A 162 -1.96 -19.94 15.54
N ARG A 163 -0.77 -19.75 16.07
CA ARG A 163 0.01 -18.55 15.82
C ARG A 163 0.78 -18.73 14.51
N PHE A 164 0.62 -17.78 13.59
CA PHE A 164 1.25 -17.83 12.30
C PHE A 164 1.64 -16.40 11.89
N MET A 165 2.89 -16.19 11.50
CA MET A 165 3.45 -14.90 11.11
C MET A 165 3.19 -13.81 12.18
N ALA A 166 3.52 -14.14 13.44
CA ALA A 166 3.35 -13.28 14.61
C ALA A 166 1.91 -12.88 14.92
N ARG A 167 0.93 -13.49 14.28
CA ARG A 167 -0.49 -13.22 14.49
C ARG A 167 -1.21 -14.47 15.00
N SER A 168 -2.29 -14.26 15.74
CA SER A 168 -3.16 -15.36 16.17
C SER A 168 -4.27 -15.57 15.14
N TRP A 169 -4.47 -16.82 14.73
CA TRP A 169 -5.47 -17.19 13.72
C TRP A 169 -6.52 -18.11 14.34
N SER A 170 -7.77 -17.90 13.95
CA SER A 170 -8.90 -18.74 14.33
C SER A 170 -9.97 -18.69 13.25
N GLY A 171 -10.45 -19.84 12.81
CA GLY A 171 -11.51 -19.91 11.83
C GLY A 171 -11.14 -19.30 10.47
N GLY A 172 -9.85 -19.33 10.11
CA GLY A 172 -9.36 -18.78 8.84
C GLY A 172 -9.15 -17.26 8.85
N GLN A 173 -9.27 -16.64 10.03
CA GLN A 173 -9.12 -15.19 10.18
C GLN A 173 -8.14 -14.85 11.29
N VAL A 174 -7.56 -13.66 11.18
CA VAL A 174 -6.68 -13.10 12.21
C VAL A 174 -7.56 -12.49 13.30
N SER A 175 -7.29 -12.89 14.54
CA SER A 175 -7.98 -12.33 15.70
C SER A 175 -7.24 -11.12 16.27
#